data_945539e83b93d8bd61167ebced2a4a4e
#
_entry.id   945539e83b93d8bd61167ebced2a4a4e
#
_cell.length_a   1.000
_cell.length_b   1.000
_cell.length_c   1.000
_cell.angle_alpha   90.00
_cell.angle_beta   90.00
_cell.angle_gamma   90.00
#
_symmetry.space_group_name_H-M   'P 1'
#
loop_
_entity.id
_entity.type
_entity.pdbx_description
1 polymer ?
#
loop_
_entity_poly.entity_id
_entity_poly.type
_entity_poly.pdbx_seq_one_letter_code
_entity_poly.pdbx_strand_id
1 'polypeptide(L)'
;MNESSKVLSFAVPPVVKAVTVRCAPALAFRRFTEDLAAWWPLATHHIGDDPRSCVLEGRVGGRLFERSGAGAETVWGIVEQWDPPRRLAFTWQVRVAAEQAQRIDVTFTAAPGGTRVELVHSGWENLGEAAAARRDSYDKGWARVFEQCYADYANGADL
;
A
#
# COMPACT_ATOMS: atom_id res chain seq x y z
N MET A 1 -10.52 34.23 -13.15
CA MET A 1 -10.00 33.04 -12.57
C MET A 1 -9.63 33.29 -11.14
N ASN A 2 -9.60 32.34 -10.40
CA ASN A 2 -9.30 32.59 -9.02
C ASN A 2 -8.56 31.42 -8.39
N GLU A 3 -7.99 31.69 -7.27
CA GLU A 3 -7.23 30.73 -6.51
C GLU A 3 -8.09 29.58 -6.03
N SER A 4 -9.34 29.88 -5.68
CA SER A 4 -10.23 28.86 -5.17
C SER A 4 -10.43 27.72 -6.15
N SER A 5 -10.62 28.03 -7.42
CA SER A 5 -10.78 27.01 -8.43
C SER A 5 -9.57 26.11 -8.52
N LYS A 6 -8.37 26.70 -8.50
CA LYS A 6 -7.16 25.92 -8.54
C LYS A 6 -7.03 25.01 -7.34
N VAL A 7 -7.26 25.57 -6.15
CA VAL A 7 -7.18 24.78 -4.93
C VAL A 7 -8.14 23.60 -4.99
N LEU A 8 -9.37 23.87 -5.41
CA LEU A 8 -10.37 22.80 -5.49
C LEU A 8 -10.00 21.72 -6.49
N SER A 9 -9.36 22.10 -7.61
CA SER A 9 -9.01 21.11 -8.62
C SER A 9 -7.92 20.16 -8.14
N PHE A 10 -7.19 20.51 -7.08
CA PHE A 10 -6.18 19.64 -6.51
C PHE A 10 -6.69 18.86 -5.31
N ALA A 11 -7.93 19.09 -4.91
CA ALA A 11 -8.42 18.57 -3.65
C ALA A 11 -9.04 17.19 -3.80
N VAL A 12 -8.28 16.25 -4.38
CA VAL A 12 -8.67 14.84 -4.32
C VAL A 12 -8.07 14.30 -3.04
N PRO A 13 -8.92 13.94 -2.05
CA PRO A 13 -8.39 13.54 -0.75
C PRO A 13 -7.68 12.19 -0.83
N PRO A 14 -6.76 11.93 0.09
CA PRO A 14 -6.12 10.63 0.13
C PRO A 14 -7.13 9.54 0.48
N VAL A 15 -6.79 8.30 0.14
CA VAL A 15 -7.47 7.15 0.69
C VAL A 15 -6.84 6.88 2.05
N VAL A 16 -7.67 6.79 3.09
CA VAL A 16 -7.19 6.51 4.45
C VAL A 16 -7.93 5.28 4.97
N LYS A 17 -7.18 4.26 5.34
CA LYS A 17 -7.73 3.04 5.94
C LYS A 17 -6.99 2.75 7.22
N ALA A 18 -7.70 2.26 8.23
CA ALA A 18 -7.07 1.89 9.49
C ALA A 18 -7.69 0.62 10.02
N VAL A 19 -6.85 -0.24 10.58
CA VAL A 19 -7.29 -1.46 11.26
C VAL A 19 -6.56 -1.57 12.58
N THR A 20 -7.16 -2.26 13.55
CA THR A 20 -6.48 -2.62 14.78
C THR A 20 -6.26 -4.12 14.76
N VAL A 21 -5.00 -4.53 14.87
CA VAL A 21 -4.64 -5.95 14.84
C VAL A 21 -4.16 -6.38 16.21
N ARG A 22 -4.36 -7.67 16.53
CA ARG A 22 -4.13 -8.22 17.86
C ARG A 22 -2.70 -8.72 18.02
N CYS A 23 -1.73 -7.90 17.67
CA CYS A 23 -0.33 -8.22 17.91
C CYS A 23 0.45 -6.92 18.13
N ALA A 24 1.64 -7.04 18.71
CA ALA A 24 2.49 -5.88 18.99
C ALA A 24 2.98 -5.22 17.70
N PRO A 25 3.34 -3.94 17.76
CA PRO A 25 3.78 -3.22 16.57
C PRO A 25 4.90 -3.90 15.77
N ALA A 26 5.87 -4.49 16.46
CA ALA A 26 6.98 -5.16 15.76
C ALA A 26 6.48 -6.32 14.89
N LEU A 27 5.53 -7.08 15.40
CA LEU A 27 4.97 -8.20 14.65
C LEU A 27 4.02 -7.73 13.56
N ALA A 28 3.22 -6.71 13.86
CA ALA A 28 2.33 -6.12 12.87
C ALA A 28 3.14 -5.59 11.67
N PHE A 29 4.27 -4.94 11.94
CA PHE A 29 5.16 -4.42 10.91
C PHE A 29 5.76 -5.56 10.08
N ARG A 30 6.28 -6.59 10.74
CA ARG A 30 6.86 -7.75 10.04
C ARG A 30 5.84 -8.45 9.17
N ARG A 31 4.63 -8.64 9.69
CA ARG A 31 3.58 -9.31 8.92
C ARG A 31 3.17 -8.51 7.70
N PHE A 32 3.20 -7.19 7.80
CA PHE A 32 2.91 -6.35 6.64
C PHE A 32 4.03 -6.46 5.60
N THR A 33 5.28 -6.41 6.03
CA THR A 33 6.44 -6.27 5.15
C THR A 33 7.04 -7.61 4.73
N GLU A 34 7.65 -8.33 5.66
CA GLU A 34 8.34 -9.58 5.34
C GLU A 34 7.36 -10.63 4.81
N ASP A 35 6.15 -10.63 5.34
CA ASP A 35 5.16 -11.64 4.99
C ASP A 35 4.19 -11.16 3.90
N LEU A 36 4.57 -10.16 3.13
CA LEU A 36 3.68 -9.58 2.11
C LEU A 36 3.06 -10.67 1.22
N ALA A 37 3.86 -11.62 0.76
CA ALA A 37 3.37 -12.68 -0.13
C ALA A 37 2.36 -13.60 0.53
N ALA A 38 2.32 -13.64 1.86
CA ALA A 38 1.39 -14.49 2.58
C ALA A 38 -0.03 -13.94 2.62
N TRP A 39 -0.19 -12.62 2.55
CA TRP A 39 -1.53 -12.03 2.67
C TRP A 39 -1.98 -11.23 1.45
N TRP A 40 -1.07 -10.81 0.59
CA TRP A 40 -1.43 -10.05 -0.61
C TRP A 40 -2.23 -10.96 -1.56
N PRO A 41 -3.42 -10.51 -2.02
CA PRO A 41 -4.25 -11.34 -2.91
C PRO A 41 -3.71 -11.31 -4.34
N LEU A 42 -2.59 -11.96 -4.54
CA LEU A 42 -1.82 -11.89 -5.77
C LEU A 42 -2.58 -12.39 -7.00
N ALA A 43 -3.47 -13.38 -6.80
CA ALA A 43 -4.23 -13.94 -7.91
C ALA A 43 -5.11 -12.90 -8.62
N THR A 44 -5.55 -11.88 -7.90
CA THR A 44 -6.44 -10.85 -8.44
C THR A 44 -5.77 -9.47 -8.50
N HIS A 45 -4.65 -9.27 -7.82
CA HIS A 45 -3.98 -7.97 -7.71
C HIS A 45 -2.52 -8.11 -8.14
N HIS A 46 -2.30 -8.10 -9.44
CA HIS A 46 -0.98 -8.24 -10.06
C HIS A 46 -0.97 -7.48 -11.39
N ILE A 47 0.23 -7.29 -11.95
CA ILE A 47 0.39 -6.62 -13.25
C ILE A 47 0.80 -7.61 -14.32
N GLY A 48 1.82 -8.41 -14.06
CA GLY A 48 2.39 -9.30 -15.06
C GLY A 48 1.64 -10.61 -15.18
N ASP A 49 2.08 -11.45 -16.11
CA ASP A 49 1.52 -12.76 -16.32
C ASP A 49 2.07 -13.76 -15.31
N ASP A 50 1.27 -14.77 -14.96
CA ASP A 50 1.68 -15.88 -14.11
C ASP A 50 2.33 -15.41 -12.80
N PRO A 51 1.64 -14.59 -12.00
CA PRO A 51 2.23 -14.09 -10.75
C PRO A 51 2.41 -15.22 -9.74
N ARG A 52 3.57 -15.29 -9.14
CA ARG A 52 3.90 -16.34 -8.17
C ARG A 52 4.22 -15.80 -6.80
N SER A 53 4.75 -14.57 -6.72
CA SER A 53 5.17 -14.00 -5.45
C SER A 53 5.24 -12.50 -5.55
N CYS A 54 5.26 -11.84 -4.40
CA CYS A 54 5.56 -10.42 -4.31
C CYS A 54 6.50 -10.20 -3.13
N VAL A 55 7.34 -9.17 -3.24
CA VAL A 55 8.42 -8.91 -2.29
C VAL A 55 8.49 -7.43 -1.98
N LEU A 56 8.70 -7.10 -0.72
CA LEU A 56 9.02 -5.75 -0.28
C LEU A 56 10.42 -5.79 0.32
N GLU A 57 11.37 -5.16 -0.36
CA GLU A 57 12.74 -5.11 0.11
C GLU A 57 12.86 -4.08 1.23
N GLY A 58 13.31 -4.52 2.39
CA GLY A 58 13.25 -3.73 3.62
C GLY A 58 14.38 -2.75 3.80
N ARG A 59 14.40 -1.70 3.00
CA ARG A 59 15.36 -0.60 3.10
C ARG A 59 14.93 0.55 2.21
N VAL A 60 15.42 1.74 2.51
CA VAL A 60 15.23 2.89 1.61
C VAL A 60 15.91 2.56 0.28
N GLY A 61 15.20 2.81 -0.82
CA GLY A 61 15.66 2.44 -2.16
C GLY A 61 15.30 1.01 -2.55
N GLY A 62 14.80 0.22 -1.61
CA GLY A 62 14.33 -1.13 -1.92
C GLY A 62 13.11 -1.10 -2.82
N ARG A 63 12.85 -2.23 -3.47
CA ARG A 63 11.74 -2.35 -4.41
C ARG A 63 10.57 -3.09 -3.80
N LEU A 64 9.39 -2.70 -4.21
CA LEU A 64 8.17 -3.48 -4.01
C LEU A 64 7.81 -4.02 -5.38
N PHE A 65 7.79 -5.34 -5.54
CA PHE A 65 7.63 -5.92 -6.87
C PHE A 65 6.96 -7.29 -6.83
N GLU A 66 6.45 -7.71 -7.97
CA GLU A 66 5.94 -9.06 -8.16
C GLU A 66 6.89 -9.88 -9.02
N ARG A 67 6.85 -11.20 -8.86
CA ARG A 67 7.69 -12.12 -9.62
C ARG A 67 6.84 -13.19 -10.25
N SER A 68 7.07 -13.45 -11.53
CA SER A 68 6.34 -14.48 -12.27
C SER A 68 6.98 -15.86 -12.09
N GLY A 69 6.28 -16.88 -12.57
CA GLY A 69 6.80 -18.26 -12.54
C GLY A 69 8.08 -18.42 -13.35
N ALA A 70 8.27 -17.57 -14.37
CA ALA A 70 9.50 -17.59 -15.18
C ALA A 70 10.60 -16.70 -14.60
N GLY A 71 10.34 -16.03 -13.48
CA GLY A 71 11.33 -15.18 -12.82
C GLY A 71 11.32 -13.72 -13.25
N ALA A 72 10.39 -13.32 -14.11
CA ALA A 72 10.27 -11.91 -14.51
C ALA A 72 9.76 -11.07 -13.34
N GLU A 73 10.35 -9.89 -13.14
CA GLU A 73 10.01 -9.00 -12.05
C GLU A 73 9.32 -7.74 -12.56
N THR A 74 8.22 -7.35 -11.92
CA THR A 74 7.49 -6.13 -12.26
C THR A 74 7.42 -5.27 -11.02
N VAL A 75 8.02 -4.09 -11.08
CA VAL A 75 8.11 -3.18 -9.94
C VAL A 75 6.79 -2.45 -9.74
N TRP A 76 6.32 -2.40 -8.50
CA TRP A 76 5.14 -1.63 -8.10
C TRP A 76 5.52 -0.29 -7.49
N GLY A 77 6.69 -0.22 -6.85
CA GLY A 77 7.14 1.00 -6.21
C GLY A 77 8.51 0.87 -5.57
N ILE A 78 8.96 1.97 -4.99
CA ILE A 78 10.29 2.08 -4.36
C ILE A 78 10.10 2.58 -2.93
N VAL A 79 10.79 1.97 -1.98
CA VAL A 79 10.73 2.37 -0.58
C VAL A 79 11.43 3.70 -0.39
N GLU A 80 10.71 4.67 0.18
CA GLU A 80 11.24 6.00 0.44
C GLU A 80 11.51 6.25 1.92
N GLN A 81 10.84 5.50 2.79
CA GLN A 81 11.04 5.62 4.23
C GLN A 81 10.92 4.24 4.86
N TRP A 82 11.83 3.93 5.76
CA TRP A 82 11.88 2.63 6.43
C TRP A 82 12.28 2.85 7.89
N ASP A 83 11.30 2.80 8.78
CA ASP A 83 11.51 3.06 10.21
C ASP A 83 10.76 2.02 11.05
N PRO A 84 11.25 0.76 11.09
CA PRO A 84 10.59 -0.28 11.87
C PRO A 84 10.71 0.01 13.37
N PRO A 85 9.71 -0.31 14.16
CA PRO A 85 8.44 -0.91 13.76
C PRO A 85 7.32 0.12 13.59
N ARG A 86 7.66 1.41 13.35
CA ARG A 86 6.70 2.51 13.41
C ARG A 86 6.10 2.90 12.08
N ARG A 87 6.89 2.91 11.01
CA ARG A 87 6.36 3.36 9.74
C ARG A 87 7.23 2.98 8.55
N LEU A 88 6.61 2.94 7.40
CA LEU A 88 7.30 2.87 6.13
C LEU A 88 6.51 3.69 5.11
N ALA A 89 7.17 4.06 4.04
CA ALA A 89 6.51 4.73 2.92
C ALA A 89 7.16 4.26 1.62
N PHE A 90 6.35 4.15 0.58
CA PHE A 90 6.85 3.76 -0.73
C PHE A 90 6.03 4.43 -1.81
N THR A 91 6.63 4.57 -2.99
CA THR A 91 5.92 5.06 -4.15
C THR A 91 5.01 3.97 -4.69
N TRP A 92 3.97 4.35 -5.41
CA TRP A 92 3.04 3.41 -6.01
C TRP A 92 2.92 3.71 -7.49
N GLN A 93 3.44 2.81 -8.31
CA GLN A 93 3.62 3.04 -9.75
C GLN A 93 3.02 1.87 -10.53
N VAL A 94 1.78 1.52 -10.19
CA VAL A 94 1.10 0.38 -10.79
C VAL A 94 0.30 0.85 -12.00
N ARG A 95 0.69 0.38 -13.18
CA ARG A 95 0.04 0.69 -14.46
C ARG A 95 0.01 2.17 -14.80
N VAL A 96 1.02 2.91 -14.34
CA VAL A 96 1.15 4.34 -14.64
C VAL A 96 2.61 4.66 -14.93
N ALA A 97 2.85 5.80 -15.56
CA ALA A 97 4.19 6.28 -15.81
C ALA A 97 4.85 6.76 -14.51
N ALA A 98 6.17 6.86 -14.50
CA ALA A 98 6.92 7.24 -13.30
C ALA A 98 6.46 8.58 -12.72
N GLU A 99 6.18 9.55 -13.59
CA GLU A 99 5.74 10.88 -13.14
C GLU A 99 4.33 10.88 -12.58
N GLN A 100 3.60 9.79 -12.75
CA GLN A 100 2.25 9.62 -12.21
C GLN A 100 2.25 8.78 -10.93
N ALA A 101 3.40 8.41 -10.43
CA ALA A 101 3.50 7.61 -9.20
C ALA A 101 2.84 8.35 -8.04
N GLN A 102 2.14 7.59 -7.21
CA GLN A 102 1.55 8.10 -5.98
C GLN A 102 2.42 7.66 -4.81
N ARG A 103 1.95 7.91 -3.61
CA ARG A 103 2.69 7.56 -2.39
C ARG A 103 1.79 6.83 -1.42
N ILE A 104 2.34 5.82 -0.78
CA ILE A 104 1.65 5.10 0.29
C ILE A 104 2.49 5.21 1.56
N ASP A 105 1.84 5.66 2.64
CA ASP A 105 2.42 5.71 3.98
C ASP A 105 1.68 4.74 4.87
N VAL A 106 2.42 3.95 5.65
CA VAL A 106 1.81 3.01 6.60
C VAL A 106 2.45 3.25 7.96
N THR A 107 1.61 3.48 8.97
CA THR A 107 2.08 3.71 10.34
C THR A 107 1.52 2.66 11.28
N PHE A 108 2.30 2.30 12.30
CA PHE A 108 1.99 1.25 13.25
C PHE A 108 2.10 1.84 14.65
N THR A 109 0.98 1.99 15.34
CA THR A 109 0.94 2.65 16.63
C THR A 109 0.35 1.70 17.67
N ALA A 110 1.01 1.56 18.80
CA ALA A 110 0.49 0.72 19.89
C ALA A 110 -0.90 1.20 20.28
N ALA A 111 -1.81 0.26 20.49
CA ALA A 111 -3.19 0.53 20.85
C ALA A 111 -3.65 -0.49 21.89
N PRO A 112 -4.74 -0.22 22.61
CA PRO A 112 -5.25 -1.22 23.55
C PRO A 112 -5.52 -2.54 22.84
N GLY A 113 -4.87 -3.60 23.32
CA GLY A 113 -5.03 -4.93 22.77
C GLY A 113 -4.24 -5.22 21.51
N GLY A 114 -3.40 -4.31 21.06
CA GLY A 114 -2.61 -4.58 19.86
C GLY A 114 -1.97 -3.37 19.20
N THR A 115 -2.19 -3.23 17.91
CA THR A 115 -1.58 -2.19 17.12
C THR A 115 -2.61 -1.59 16.16
N ARG A 116 -2.67 -0.26 16.11
CA ARG A 116 -3.42 0.42 15.07
C ARG A 116 -2.51 0.62 13.87
N VAL A 117 -2.94 0.12 12.74
CA VAL A 117 -2.19 0.23 11.48
C VAL A 117 -2.99 1.12 10.55
N GLU A 118 -2.38 2.20 10.09
CA GLU A 118 -3.04 3.15 9.19
C GLU A 118 -2.30 3.22 7.87
N LEU A 119 -3.04 3.11 6.78
CA LEU A 119 -2.53 3.22 5.43
C LEU A 119 -3.10 4.48 4.78
N VAL A 120 -2.23 5.32 4.23
CA VAL A 120 -2.62 6.54 3.53
C VAL A 120 -2.05 6.51 2.12
N HIS A 121 -2.94 6.54 1.13
CA HIS A 121 -2.56 6.54 -0.28
C HIS A 121 -2.87 7.92 -0.84
N SER A 122 -1.83 8.69 -1.15
CA SER A 122 -1.93 10.09 -1.54
C SER A 122 -1.19 10.33 -2.85
N GLY A 123 -1.26 11.58 -3.36
CA GLY A 123 -0.59 11.92 -4.60
C GLY A 123 -1.48 11.73 -5.82
N TRP A 124 -2.79 11.71 -5.62
CA TRP A 124 -3.74 11.49 -6.71
C TRP A 124 -3.67 12.55 -7.79
N GLU A 125 -3.26 13.77 -7.44
CA GLU A 125 -3.12 14.86 -8.41
C GLU A 125 -2.14 14.52 -9.53
N ASN A 126 -1.21 13.60 -9.30
CA ASN A 126 -0.26 13.17 -10.33
C ASN A 126 -0.95 12.43 -11.47
N LEU A 127 -2.18 12.02 -11.28
CA LEU A 127 -2.97 11.33 -12.32
C LEU A 127 -3.82 12.28 -13.17
N GLY A 128 -3.79 13.58 -12.85
CA GLY A 128 -4.52 14.57 -13.62
C GLY A 128 -6.02 14.29 -13.61
N GLU A 129 -6.63 14.22 -14.78
CA GLU A 129 -8.09 14.05 -14.90
C GLU A 129 -8.57 12.71 -14.36
N ALA A 130 -7.71 11.72 -14.31
CA ALA A 130 -8.09 10.39 -13.82
C ALA A 130 -8.07 10.30 -12.29
N ALA A 131 -7.62 11.35 -11.60
CA ALA A 131 -7.36 11.30 -10.16
C ALA A 131 -8.56 10.83 -9.35
N ALA A 132 -9.72 11.46 -9.53
CA ALA A 132 -10.88 11.14 -8.70
C ALA A 132 -11.36 9.71 -8.92
N ALA A 133 -11.44 9.26 -10.17
CA ALA A 133 -11.92 7.92 -10.47
C ALA A 133 -10.96 6.85 -9.97
N ARG A 134 -9.65 7.08 -10.14
CA ARG A 134 -8.65 6.15 -9.64
C ARG A 134 -8.64 6.08 -8.12
N ARG A 135 -8.75 7.23 -7.49
CA ARG A 135 -8.82 7.29 -6.02
C ARG A 135 -9.99 6.47 -5.52
N ASP A 136 -11.17 6.60 -6.14
CA ASP A 136 -12.35 5.87 -5.72
C ASP A 136 -12.18 4.36 -5.93
N SER A 137 -11.54 3.98 -7.02
CA SER A 137 -11.24 2.58 -7.30
C SER A 137 -10.32 1.99 -6.23
N TYR A 138 -9.29 2.72 -5.84
CA TYR A 138 -8.37 2.27 -4.80
C TYR A 138 -9.00 2.28 -3.42
N ASP A 139 -9.93 3.18 -3.16
CA ASP A 139 -10.66 3.16 -1.89
C ASP A 139 -11.33 1.81 -1.68
N LYS A 140 -11.97 1.30 -2.72
CA LYS A 140 -12.59 -0.03 -2.67
C LYS A 140 -11.56 -1.14 -2.64
N GLY A 141 -10.49 -0.99 -3.41
CA GLY A 141 -9.41 -1.97 -3.45
C GLY A 141 -8.73 -2.16 -2.12
N TRP A 142 -8.41 -1.07 -1.43
CA TRP A 142 -7.77 -1.16 -0.12
C TRP A 142 -8.70 -1.73 0.94
N ALA A 143 -10.00 -1.54 0.81
CA ALA A 143 -10.95 -2.19 1.73
C ALA A 143 -10.78 -3.71 1.65
N ARG A 144 -10.58 -4.26 0.46
CA ARG A 144 -10.35 -5.69 0.29
C ARG A 144 -8.93 -6.09 0.71
N VAL A 145 -7.92 -5.41 0.19
CA VAL A 145 -6.53 -5.81 0.35
C VAL A 145 -6.02 -5.56 1.75
N PHE A 146 -6.33 -4.39 2.30
CA PHE A 146 -5.79 -4.00 3.60
C PHE A 146 -6.74 -4.33 4.75
N GLU A 147 -7.99 -3.90 4.64
CA GLU A 147 -8.93 -4.07 5.76
C GLU A 147 -9.36 -5.52 5.94
N GLN A 148 -9.30 -6.33 4.89
CA GLN A 148 -9.62 -7.75 5.00
C GLN A 148 -8.37 -8.62 4.99
N CYS A 149 -7.61 -8.60 3.89
CA CYS A 149 -6.51 -9.56 3.74
C CYS A 149 -5.39 -9.35 4.75
N TYR A 150 -4.89 -8.13 4.87
CA TYR A 150 -3.83 -7.88 5.85
C TYR A 150 -4.33 -8.07 7.27
N ALA A 151 -5.48 -7.50 7.60
CA ALA A 151 -5.99 -7.56 8.98
C ALA A 151 -6.24 -8.99 9.41
N ASP A 152 -6.83 -9.81 8.55
CA ASP A 152 -7.07 -11.21 8.87
C ASP A 152 -5.76 -11.95 9.12
N TYR A 153 -4.78 -11.73 8.26
CA TYR A 153 -3.49 -12.38 8.41
C TYR A 153 -2.78 -11.91 9.69
N ALA A 154 -2.76 -10.61 9.93
CA ALA A 154 -2.08 -10.05 11.10
C ALA A 154 -2.76 -10.48 12.41
N ASN A 155 -4.05 -10.77 12.36
CA ASN A 155 -4.79 -11.28 13.51
C ASN A 155 -4.63 -12.79 13.69
N GLY A 156 -3.95 -13.46 12.77
CA GLY A 156 -3.77 -14.90 12.85
C GLY A 156 -5.04 -15.67 12.56
N ALA A 157 -5.94 -15.12 11.75
CA ALA A 157 -7.24 -15.74 11.51
C ALA A 157 -7.13 -17.10 10.79
N ASP A 158 -6.04 -17.30 10.09
CA ASP A 158 -5.78 -18.53 9.34
C ASP A 158 -5.05 -19.58 10.14
N LEU A 159 -4.78 -19.35 11.40
CA LEU A 159 -4.01 -20.25 12.25
C LEU A 159 -4.88 -21.27 13.00
#